data_b024b006102f0bb283bb3bbf6a690b2b
#
_entry.id   b024b006102f0bb283bb3bbf6a690b2b
#
_cell.length_a   1.000
_cell.length_b   1.000
_cell.length_c   1.000
_cell.angle_alpha   90.00
_cell.angle_beta   90.00
_cell.angle_gamma   90.00
#
_symmetry.space_group_name_H-M   'P 1'
#
loop_
_entity.id
_entity.type
_entity.pdbx_description
1 polymer ?
#
loop_
_entity_poly.entity_id
_entity_poly.type
_entity_poly.pdbx_seq_one_letter_code
_entity_poly.pdbx_strand_id
1 'polypeptide(L)'
;MNPDVVAAVDALVERGVIDRRGAVTLRRAASGSLVSVRDELRVLLWAGVLLITSGAGLLVRQNVDRIGPLAIAIGIGVAAFACLGWAWRRAPSRSFAFDSVLLLGALLAATDLAFIEVRFTPLGAHWPRHFLIVAAAYAWLAFRFDSKTLFSLALTSFAAWRGVSLVGVAVPWGGVADSNRLFLEALGCGVAFLVLGKVLERVRVRAPFEPVAAWLGWILIVGALAMRLVTDEGLVIPAAALVGCGAVLAWFSWDERSLGRYALGLGAAALGVGAWAAEGIDRIGGGEKMMLTVVALLAFAVIVLVLRAHRALGTSS
;
A
#
# COMPACT_ATOMS: atom_id res chain seq x y z
N MET A 1 19.78 -22.80 4.50
CA MET A 1 19.44 -24.05 3.78
C MET A 1 18.32 -24.72 4.57
N ASN A 2 17.15 -24.90 3.97
CA ASN A 2 16.04 -25.57 4.65
C ASN A 2 16.12 -27.06 4.35
N PRO A 3 16.51 -27.92 5.31
CA PRO A 3 16.70 -29.33 5.10
C PRO A 3 15.41 -30.05 4.66
N ASP A 4 14.25 -29.57 5.09
CA ASP A 4 12.96 -30.16 4.75
C ASP A 4 12.61 -30.03 3.26
N VAL A 5 13.03 -28.93 2.62
CA VAL A 5 12.81 -28.71 1.18
C VAL A 5 13.68 -29.66 0.35
N VAL A 6 14.91 -29.92 0.78
CA VAL A 6 15.80 -30.87 0.10
C VAL A 6 15.26 -32.29 0.20
N ALA A 7 14.79 -32.70 1.38
CA ALA A 7 14.17 -34.01 1.60
C ALA A 7 12.87 -34.16 0.77
N ALA A 8 12.05 -33.10 0.68
CA ALA A 8 10.84 -33.11 -0.15
C ALA A 8 11.17 -33.26 -1.65
N VAL A 9 12.21 -32.58 -2.14
CA VAL A 9 12.67 -32.72 -3.54
C VAL A 9 13.15 -34.15 -3.82
N ASP A 10 13.88 -34.77 -2.88
CA ASP A 10 14.35 -36.14 -3.03
C ASP A 10 13.20 -37.14 -3.06
N ALA A 11 12.20 -36.97 -2.20
CA ALA A 11 11.00 -37.79 -2.20
C ALA A 11 10.17 -37.65 -3.51
N LEU A 12 10.15 -36.49 -4.13
CA LEU A 12 9.49 -36.26 -5.42
C LEU A 12 10.24 -36.89 -6.60
N VAL A 13 11.56 -36.95 -6.52
CA VAL A 13 12.42 -37.65 -7.50
C VAL A 13 12.22 -39.17 -7.38
N GLU A 14 12.19 -39.71 -6.17
CA GLU A 14 11.93 -41.13 -5.92
C GLU A 14 10.57 -41.60 -6.42
N ARG A 15 9.56 -40.70 -6.31
CA ARG A 15 8.21 -40.94 -6.85
C ARG A 15 8.08 -40.77 -8.36
N GLY A 16 9.15 -40.38 -9.05
CA GLY A 16 9.16 -40.16 -10.49
C GLY A 16 8.36 -38.93 -10.96
N VAL A 17 7.97 -38.04 -10.06
CA VAL A 17 7.22 -36.80 -10.37
C VAL A 17 8.12 -35.74 -11.02
N ILE A 18 9.42 -35.73 -10.65
CA ILE A 18 10.39 -34.78 -11.14
C ILE A 18 11.59 -35.52 -11.71
N ASP A 19 12.08 -35.09 -12.87
CA ASP A 19 13.28 -35.65 -13.46
C ASP A 19 14.55 -35.23 -12.69
N ARG A 20 15.64 -35.97 -12.84
CA ARG A 20 16.92 -35.68 -12.16
C ARG A 20 17.49 -34.31 -12.50
N ARG A 21 17.21 -33.76 -13.71
CA ARG A 21 17.68 -32.43 -14.14
C ARG A 21 16.90 -31.34 -13.41
N GLY A 22 15.58 -31.48 -13.32
CA GLY A 22 14.73 -30.58 -12.54
C GLY A 22 15.08 -30.56 -11.05
N ALA A 23 15.40 -31.73 -10.48
CA ALA A 23 15.81 -31.84 -9.09
C ALA A 23 17.10 -31.09 -8.76
N VAL A 24 18.09 -31.06 -9.67
CA VAL A 24 19.33 -30.27 -9.49
C VAL A 24 19.02 -28.78 -9.42
N THR A 25 18.13 -28.29 -10.25
CA THR A 25 17.73 -26.88 -10.26
C THR A 25 16.97 -26.52 -8.98
N LEU A 26 16.05 -27.36 -8.53
CA LEU A 26 15.31 -27.16 -7.28
C LEU A 26 16.21 -27.22 -6.04
N ARG A 27 17.18 -28.14 -6.01
CA ARG A 27 18.17 -28.19 -4.91
C ARG A 27 19.04 -26.92 -4.88
N ARG A 28 19.47 -26.41 -6.03
CA ARG A 28 20.21 -25.13 -6.12
C ARG A 28 19.36 -23.95 -5.67
N ALA A 29 18.07 -23.94 -5.99
CA ALA A 29 17.14 -22.93 -5.49
C ALA A 29 16.95 -23.02 -3.96
N ALA A 30 16.77 -24.25 -3.43
CA ALA A 30 16.64 -24.51 -2.00
C ALA A 30 17.90 -24.20 -1.19
N SER A 31 19.10 -24.36 -1.80
CA SER A 31 20.38 -24.02 -1.17
C SER A 31 20.70 -22.51 -1.18
N GLY A 32 19.82 -21.68 -1.80
CA GLY A 32 20.07 -20.23 -1.94
C GLY A 32 21.17 -19.87 -2.92
N SER A 33 21.69 -20.86 -3.69
CA SER A 33 22.74 -20.64 -4.70
C SER A 33 22.21 -20.09 -6.02
N LEU A 34 20.89 -20.11 -6.21
CA LEU A 34 20.19 -19.40 -7.30
C LEU A 34 19.64 -18.10 -6.75
N VAL A 35 20.21 -16.99 -7.16
CA VAL A 35 19.64 -15.66 -6.90
C VAL A 35 18.39 -15.52 -7.77
N SER A 36 17.23 -15.39 -7.12
CA SER A 36 15.99 -15.12 -7.84
C SER A 36 16.01 -13.67 -8.31
N VAL A 37 16.34 -13.43 -9.57
CA VAL A 37 16.31 -12.10 -10.22
C VAL A 37 14.87 -11.60 -10.42
N ARG A 38 13.86 -12.36 -10.01
CA ARG A 38 12.44 -12.05 -10.29
C ARG A 38 11.98 -10.78 -9.59
N ASP A 39 12.37 -10.61 -8.32
CA ASP A 39 11.94 -9.45 -7.54
C ASP A 39 12.73 -8.20 -7.95
N GLU A 40 13.99 -8.35 -8.32
CA GLU A 40 14.83 -7.28 -8.87
C GLU A 40 14.28 -6.81 -10.22
N LEU A 41 13.92 -7.73 -11.14
CA LEU A 41 13.28 -7.40 -12.40
C LEU A 41 11.93 -6.72 -12.20
N ARG A 42 11.17 -7.11 -11.17
CA ARG A 42 9.91 -6.46 -10.83
C ARG A 42 10.14 -5.01 -10.40
N VAL A 43 11.11 -4.77 -9.51
CA VAL A 43 11.47 -3.41 -9.06
C VAL A 43 11.94 -2.57 -10.25
N LEU A 44 12.76 -3.16 -11.14
CA LEU A 44 13.29 -2.47 -12.32
C LEU A 44 12.17 -2.11 -13.31
N LEU A 45 11.20 -2.99 -13.51
CA LEU A 45 10.00 -2.70 -14.31
C LEU A 45 9.14 -1.60 -13.68
N TRP A 46 8.94 -1.62 -12.36
CA TRP A 46 8.24 -0.56 -11.65
C TRP A 46 8.95 0.78 -11.79
N ALA A 47 10.27 0.80 -11.62
CA ALA A 47 11.08 1.99 -11.83
C ALA A 47 10.99 2.49 -13.29
N GLY A 48 11.01 1.58 -14.26
CA GLY A 48 10.82 1.89 -15.68
C GLY A 48 9.46 2.52 -15.97
N VAL A 49 8.38 1.98 -15.40
CA VAL A 49 7.03 2.55 -15.54
C VAL A 49 6.98 3.96 -14.95
N LEU A 50 7.55 4.16 -13.75
CA LEU A 50 7.60 5.47 -13.11
C LEU A 50 8.43 6.48 -13.92
N LEU A 51 9.58 6.08 -14.45
CA LEU A 51 10.43 6.92 -15.30
C LEU A 51 9.74 7.32 -16.61
N ILE A 52 9.07 6.38 -17.27
CA ILE A 52 8.32 6.65 -18.51
C ILE A 52 7.17 7.61 -18.21
N THR A 53 6.42 7.36 -17.12
CA THR A 53 5.27 8.20 -16.76
C THR A 53 5.69 9.62 -16.38
N SER A 54 6.76 9.77 -15.60
CA SER A 54 7.29 11.08 -15.21
C SER A 54 7.95 11.80 -16.38
N GLY A 55 8.71 11.09 -17.22
CA GLY A 55 9.32 11.64 -18.42
C GLY A 55 8.27 12.12 -19.45
N ALA A 56 7.23 11.32 -19.67
CA ALA A 56 6.10 11.72 -20.51
C ALA A 56 5.40 12.95 -19.95
N GLY A 57 5.20 13.03 -18.64
CA GLY A 57 4.62 14.19 -17.95
C GLY A 57 5.44 15.46 -18.16
N LEU A 58 6.77 15.38 -18.09
CA LEU A 58 7.68 16.50 -18.35
C LEU A 58 7.63 16.96 -19.82
N LEU A 59 7.67 16.01 -20.75
CA LEU A 59 7.58 16.32 -22.21
C LEU A 59 6.24 16.99 -22.55
N VAL A 60 5.14 16.49 -21.99
CA VAL A 60 3.83 17.10 -22.14
C VAL A 60 3.85 18.53 -21.60
N ARG A 61 4.36 18.73 -20.38
CA ARG A 61 4.41 20.06 -19.75
C ARG A 61 5.23 21.06 -20.58
N GLN A 62 6.34 20.64 -21.20
CA GLN A 62 7.21 21.51 -22.01
C GLN A 62 6.62 21.84 -23.37
N ASN A 63 5.75 21.00 -23.92
CA ASN A 63 5.24 21.13 -25.29
C ASN A 63 3.73 21.38 -25.37
N VAL A 64 3.06 21.63 -24.24
CA VAL A 64 1.59 21.83 -24.18
C VAL A 64 1.13 22.90 -25.17
N ASP A 65 1.86 24.00 -25.27
CA ASP A 65 1.48 25.13 -26.13
C ASP A 65 1.74 24.88 -27.62
N ARG A 66 2.65 23.95 -27.96
CA ARG A 66 2.99 23.61 -29.36
C ARG A 66 2.09 22.52 -29.94
N ILE A 67 1.75 21.51 -29.12
CA ILE A 67 1.01 20.32 -29.56
C ILE A 67 -0.50 20.55 -29.46
N GLY A 68 -0.91 21.41 -28.54
CA GLY A 68 -2.30 21.63 -28.18
C GLY A 68 -2.84 20.62 -27.16
N PRO A 69 -3.63 21.09 -26.19
CA PRO A 69 -4.07 20.26 -25.07
C PRO A 69 -4.98 19.09 -25.48
N LEU A 70 -5.77 19.27 -26.53
CA LEU A 70 -6.64 18.22 -27.04
C LEU A 70 -5.87 17.05 -27.65
N ALA A 71 -4.80 17.35 -28.42
CA ALA A 71 -3.96 16.30 -29.02
C ALA A 71 -3.22 15.49 -27.96
N ILE A 72 -2.81 16.13 -26.87
CA ILE A 72 -2.15 15.46 -25.73
C ILE A 72 -3.15 14.55 -25.03
N ALA A 73 -4.37 15.01 -24.71
CA ALA A 73 -5.41 14.18 -24.12
C ALA A 73 -5.72 12.96 -25.02
N ILE A 74 -5.94 13.18 -26.30
CA ILE A 74 -6.17 12.07 -27.24
C ILE A 74 -4.98 11.08 -27.25
N GLY A 75 -3.74 11.57 -27.25
CA GLY A 75 -2.55 10.73 -27.22
C GLY A 75 -2.43 9.86 -25.96
N ILE A 76 -2.65 10.44 -24.78
CA ILE A 76 -2.65 9.71 -23.51
C ILE A 76 -3.80 8.71 -23.47
N GLY A 77 -5.00 9.12 -23.88
CA GLY A 77 -6.18 8.26 -23.94
C GLY A 77 -5.98 7.06 -24.85
N VAL A 78 -5.45 7.27 -26.06
CA VAL A 78 -5.12 6.18 -27.00
C VAL A 78 -4.09 5.22 -26.42
N ALA A 79 -3.04 5.73 -25.76
CA ALA A 79 -2.05 4.88 -25.10
C ALA A 79 -2.67 4.07 -23.95
N ALA A 80 -3.53 4.68 -23.14
CA ALA A 80 -4.27 3.99 -22.08
C ALA A 80 -5.15 2.87 -22.65
N PHE A 81 -5.95 3.18 -23.68
CA PHE A 81 -6.81 2.20 -24.36
C PHE A 81 -6.01 1.07 -24.99
N ALA A 82 -4.86 1.36 -25.60
CA ALA A 82 -3.99 0.34 -26.19
C ALA A 82 -3.46 -0.63 -25.10
N CYS A 83 -2.99 -0.10 -23.97
CA CYS A 83 -2.51 -0.92 -22.84
C CYS A 83 -3.65 -1.77 -22.24
N LEU A 84 -4.81 -1.18 -21.98
CA LEU A 84 -5.95 -1.90 -21.41
C LEU A 84 -6.53 -2.92 -22.39
N GLY A 85 -6.61 -2.58 -23.69
CA GLY A 85 -7.05 -3.49 -24.74
C GLY A 85 -6.09 -4.67 -24.92
N TRP A 86 -4.77 -4.43 -24.84
CA TRP A 86 -3.79 -5.50 -24.84
C TRP A 86 -3.95 -6.41 -23.61
N ALA A 87 -4.10 -5.83 -22.41
CA ALA A 87 -4.34 -6.58 -21.20
C ALA A 87 -5.64 -7.42 -21.30
N TRP A 88 -6.71 -6.85 -21.88
CA TRP A 88 -7.96 -7.57 -22.10
C TRP A 88 -7.79 -8.81 -22.96
N ARG A 89 -7.05 -8.70 -24.06
CA ARG A 89 -6.76 -9.82 -24.97
C ARG A 89 -5.87 -10.90 -24.37
N ARG A 90 -4.96 -10.50 -23.46
CA ARG A 90 -4.01 -11.39 -22.80
C ARG A 90 -4.46 -11.94 -21.45
N ALA A 91 -5.65 -11.58 -20.99
CA ALA A 91 -6.20 -12.01 -19.70
C ALA A 91 -6.12 -13.51 -19.42
N PRO A 92 -6.27 -14.42 -20.42
CA PRO A 92 -6.14 -15.86 -20.20
C PRO A 92 -4.71 -16.32 -19.88
N SER A 93 -3.70 -15.62 -20.43
CA SER A 93 -2.28 -15.94 -20.24
C SER A 93 -1.64 -14.92 -19.31
N ARG A 94 -1.79 -15.07 -17.99
CA ARG A 94 -1.17 -14.18 -17.00
C ARG A 94 0.36 -14.28 -17.07
N SER A 95 0.98 -13.40 -17.85
CA SER A 95 2.43 -13.22 -17.89
C SER A 95 2.87 -12.17 -16.87
N PHE A 96 4.13 -12.18 -16.49
CA PHE A 96 4.71 -11.17 -15.59
C PHE A 96 4.51 -9.73 -16.12
N ALA A 97 4.58 -9.51 -17.43
CA ALA A 97 4.34 -8.24 -18.08
C ALA A 97 2.88 -7.78 -18.01
N PHE A 98 1.94 -8.71 -17.81
CA PHE A 98 0.51 -8.43 -17.80
C PHE A 98 0.14 -7.42 -16.69
N ASP A 99 0.55 -7.68 -15.45
CA ASP A 99 0.24 -6.80 -14.32
C ASP A 99 0.84 -5.40 -14.49
N SER A 100 2.03 -5.31 -15.09
CA SER A 100 2.71 -4.03 -15.33
C SER A 100 2.04 -3.21 -16.43
N VAL A 101 1.63 -3.84 -17.53
CA VAL A 101 0.91 -3.16 -18.62
C VAL A 101 -0.49 -2.76 -18.22
N LEU A 102 -1.18 -3.62 -17.45
CA LEU A 102 -2.49 -3.31 -16.89
C LEU A 102 -2.43 -2.10 -15.96
N LEU A 103 -1.44 -2.06 -15.07
CA LEU A 103 -1.19 -0.93 -14.18
C LEU A 103 -0.87 0.35 -14.97
N LEU A 104 0.02 0.26 -15.97
CA LEU A 104 0.37 1.40 -16.82
C LEU A 104 -0.87 1.96 -17.51
N GLY A 105 -1.70 1.11 -18.13
CA GLY A 105 -2.93 1.53 -18.78
C GLY A 105 -3.91 2.20 -17.82
N ALA A 106 -4.05 1.67 -16.61
CA ALA A 106 -4.91 2.23 -15.57
C ALA A 106 -4.40 3.60 -15.08
N LEU A 107 -3.08 3.74 -14.85
CA LEU A 107 -2.47 5.01 -14.45
C LEU A 107 -2.55 6.06 -15.56
N LEU A 108 -2.33 5.68 -16.82
CA LEU A 108 -2.49 6.59 -17.96
C LEU A 108 -3.93 7.08 -18.08
N ALA A 109 -4.93 6.21 -17.90
CA ALA A 109 -6.33 6.61 -17.94
C ALA A 109 -6.69 7.60 -16.82
N ALA A 110 -6.18 7.40 -15.61
CA ALA A 110 -6.36 8.35 -14.52
C ALA A 110 -5.63 9.68 -14.76
N THR A 111 -4.42 9.61 -15.33
CA THR A 111 -3.64 10.81 -15.68
C THR A 111 -4.36 11.61 -16.77
N ASP A 112 -4.92 10.94 -17.78
CA ASP A 112 -5.70 11.58 -18.84
C ASP A 112 -6.93 12.28 -18.28
N LEU A 113 -7.69 11.59 -17.41
CA LEU A 113 -8.84 12.18 -16.74
C LEU A 113 -8.46 13.41 -15.92
N ALA A 114 -7.35 13.34 -15.16
CA ALA A 114 -6.84 14.47 -14.39
C ALA A 114 -6.37 15.61 -15.31
N PHE A 115 -5.70 15.32 -16.42
CA PHE A 115 -5.27 16.31 -17.39
C PHE A 115 -6.47 17.04 -18.04
N ILE A 116 -7.51 16.28 -18.43
CA ILE A 116 -8.77 16.84 -18.97
C ILE A 116 -9.41 17.75 -17.94
N GLU A 117 -9.48 17.35 -16.67
CA GLU A 117 -10.04 18.17 -15.61
C GLU A 117 -9.28 19.48 -15.39
N VAL A 118 -7.94 19.40 -15.31
CA VAL A 118 -7.09 20.59 -15.09
C VAL A 118 -7.15 21.56 -16.27
N ARG A 119 -7.28 21.04 -17.51
CA ARG A 119 -7.19 21.89 -18.71
C ARG A 119 -8.53 22.37 -19.20
N PHE A 120 -9.59 21.59 -19.09
CA PHE A 120 -10.92 21.87 -19.61
C PHE A 120 -11.95 22.09 -18.51
N THR A 121 -11.62 21.76 -17.25
CA THR A 121 -12.46 21.95 -16.04
C THR A 121 -13.92 21.49 -16.18
N PRO A 122 -14.20 20.27 -16.74
CA PRO A 122 -15.57 19.83 -16.97
C PRO A 122 -16.37 19.66 -15.67
N LEU A 123 -15.72 19.34 -14.55
CA LEU A 123 -16.36 19.19 -13.25
C LEU A 123 -16.33 20.49 -12.43
N GLY A 124 -15.44 21.45 -12.75
CA GLY A 124 -15.33 22.73 -12.06
C GLY A 124 -15.19 22.57 -10.54
N ALA A 125 -16.12 23.16 -9.77
CA ALA A 125 -16.12 23.07 -8.31
C ALA A 125 -16.31 21.62 -7.77
N HIS A 126 -16.77 20.69 -8.60
CA HIS A 126 -16.99 19.29 -8.26
C HIS A 126 -15.81 18.37 -8.65
N TRP A 127 -14.69 18.96 -9.02
CA TRP A 127 -13.51 18.22 -9.48
C TRP A 127 -13.04 17.08 -8.53
N PRO A 128 -13.22 17.09 -7.19
CA PRO A 128 -12.86 15.94 -6.37
C PRO A 128 -13.60 14.65 -6.73
N ARG A 129 -14.76 14.76 -7.43
CA ARG A 129 -15.51 13.61 -7.91
C ARG A 129 -14.74 12.76 -8.93
N HIS A 130 -13.72 13.31 -9.58
CA HIS A 130 -12.88 12.51 -10.49
C HIS A 130 -12.18 11.36 -9.74
N PHE A 131 -11.79 11.56 -8.48
CA PHE A 131 -11.22 10.49 -7.67
C PHE A 131 -12.23 9.35 -7.44
N LEU A 132 -13.53 9.66 -7.33
CA LEU A 132 -14.56 8.64 -7.22
C LEU A 132 -14.72 7.87 -8.53
N ILE A 133 -14.66 8.56 -9.67
CA ILE A 133 -14.71 7.94 -11.01
C ILE A 133 -13.51 7.01 -11.19
N VAL A 134 -12.30 7.49 -10.84
CA VAL A 134 -11.07 6.70 -10.91
C VAL A 134 -11.14 5.50 -9.95
N ALA A 135 -11.64 5.69 -8.73
CA ALA A 135 -11.83 4.60 -7.76
C ALA A 135 -12.76 3.51 -8.31
N ALA A 136 -13.89 3.91 -8.90
CA ALA A 136 -14.83 2.97 -9.50
C ALA A 136 -14.23 2.23 -10.70
N ALA A 137 -13.50 2.92 -11.57
CA ALA A 137 -12.81 2.33 -12.71
C ALA A 137 -11.72 1.33 -12.26
N TYR A 138 -10.91 1.71 -11.27
CA TYR A 138 -9.89 0.84 -10.71
C TYR A 138 -10.50 -0.37 -9.99
N ALA A 139 -11.60 -0.19 -9.24
CA ALA A 139 -12.31 -1.30 -8.61
C ALA A 139 -12.83 -2.27 -9.67
N TRP A 140 -13.46 -1.77 -10.72
CA TRP A 140 -13.95 -2.61 -11.82
C TRP A 140 -12.82 -3.39 -12.49
N LEU A 141 -11.70 -2.75 -12.82
CA LEU A 141 -10.52 -3.39 -13.38
C LEU A 141 -9.91 -4.41 -12.39
N ALA A 142 -9.85 -4.07 -11.09
CA ALA A 142 -9.33 -4.95 -10.05
C ALA A 142 -10.14 -6.25 -9.97
N PHE A 143 -11.47 -6.15 -9.94
CA PHE A 143 -12.35 -7.33 -9.91
C PHE A 143 -12.33 -8.10 -11.24
N ARG A 144 -12.22 -7.40 -12.37
CA ARG A 144 -12.18 -8.05 -13.70
C ARG A 144 -10.90 -8.84 -13.93
N PHE A 145 -9.76 -8.31 -13.48
CA PHE A 145 -8.43 -8.87 -13.72
C PHE A 145 -7.80 -9.50 -12.47
N ASP A 146 -8.49 -9.53 -11.34
CA ASP A 146 -8.01 -10.11 -10.08
C ASP A 146 -6.69 -9.48 -9.59
N SER A 147 -6.57 -8.16 -9.75
CA SER A 147 -5.35 -7.41 -9.47
C SER A 147 -5.41 -6.73 -8.10
N LYS A 148 -4.56 -7.18 -7.16
CA LYS A 148 -4.41 -6.57 -5.83
C LYS A 148 -3.95 -5.13 -5.91
N THR A 149 -3.07 -4.82 -6.87
CA THR A 149 -2.52 -3.49 -7.06
C THR A 149 -3.60 -2.49 -7.49
N LEU A 150 -4.44 -2.85 -8.46
CA LEU A 150 -5.57 -2.00 -8.86
C LEU A 150 -6.59 -1.85 -7.75
N PHE A 151 -6.81 -2.89 -6.95
CA PHE A 151 -7.69 -2.81 -5.79
C PHE A 151 -7.16 -1.84 -4.74
N SER A 152 -5.86 -1.86 -4.45
CA SER A 152 -5.25 -0.88 -3.54
C SER A 152 -5.38 0.55 -4.08
N LEU A 153 -5.18 0.76 -5.39
CA LEU A 153 -5.38 2.07 -6.02
C LEU A 153 -6.84 2.53 -5.98
N ALA A 154 -7.81 1.61 -6.11
CA ALA A 154 -9.21 1.93 -5.96
C ALA A 154 -9.54 2.45 -4.55
N LEU A 155 -9.06 1.77 -3.52
CA LEU A 155 -9.25 2.17 -2.13
C LEU A 155 -8.56 3.50 -1.81
N THR A 156 -7.32 3.70 -2.28
CA THR A 156 -6.60 4.98 -2.07
C THR A 156 -7.25 6.14 -2.81
N SER A 157 -7.75 5.92 -4.04
CA SER A 157 -8.51 6.94 -4.79
C SER A 157 -9.84 7.26 -4.09
N PHE A 158 -10.51 6.27 -3.52
CA PHE A 158 -11.71 6.49 -2.72
C PHE A 158 -11.41 7.33 -1.46
N ALA A 159 -10.34 6.99 -0.74
CA ALA A 159 -9.88 7.77 0.42
C ALA A 159 -9.53 9.22 0.02
N ALA A 160 -8.84 9.40 -1.12
CA ALA A 160 -8.53 10.72 -1.66
C ALA A 160 -9.78 11.53 -1.99
N TRP A 161 -10.83 10.90 -2.51
CA TRP A 161 -12.14 11.56 -2.72
C TRP A 161 -12.72 12.08 -1.41
N ARG A 162 -12.55 11.35 -0.31
CA ARG A 162 -12.95 11.80 1.04
C ARG A 162 -11.99 12.85 1.64
N GLY A 163 -10.98 13.30 0.90
CA GLY A 163 -9.99 14.26 1.36
C GLY A 163 -8.87 13.66 2.20
N VAL A 164 -8.77 12.33 2.27
CA VAL A 164 -7.73 11.63 3.03
C VAL A 164 -6.59 11.24 2.12
N SER A 165 -5.40 11.76 2.36
CA SER A 165 -4.18 11.36 1.66
C SER A 165 -3.34 10.43 2.52
N LEU A 166 -2.95 9.27 1.96
CA LEU A 166 -2.04 8.33 2.62
C LEU A 166 -0.61 8.87 2.77
N VAL A 167 -0.26 9.94 2.07
CA VAL A 167 1.07 10.57 2.10
C VAL A 167 1.17 11.62 3.21
N GLY A 168 0.14 11.75 4.07
CA GLY A 168 0.15 12.71 5.20
C GLY A 168 0.02 14.18 4.77
N VAL A 169 -0.14 14.44 3.46
CA VAL A 169 -0.47 15.76 2.95
C VAL A 169 -1.99 15.83 2.86
N ALA A 170 -2.60 16.54 3.82
CA ALA A 170 -3.98 16.98 3.65
C ALA A 170 -4.01 17.83 2.38
N VAL A 171 -4.64 17.34 1.33
CA VAL A 171 -4.88 18.15 0.13
C VAL A 171 -6.15 18.96 0.44
N PRO A 172 -6.02 20.24 0.80
CA PRO A 172 -7.17 21.05 1.15
C PRO A 172 -7.91 21.39 -0.14
N TRP A 173 -8.96 20.64 -0.41
CA TRP A 173 -9.90 20.99 -1.46
C TRP A 173 -10.80 22.14 -0.94
N GLY A 174 -10.28 23.38 -0.98
CA GLY A 174 -11.09 24.57 -0.78
C GLY A 174 -11.15 25.16 0.64
N GLY A 175 -10.14 24.97 1.47
CA GLY A 175 -10.05 25.61 2.78
C GLY A 175 -9.06 24.92 3.71
N VAL A 176 -8.74 25.58 4.84
CA VAL A 176 -8.00 24.93 5.93
C VAL A 176 -8.80 23.71 6.36
N ALA A 177 -8.31 22.52 6.11
CA ALA A 177 -8.98 21.29 6.48
C ALA A 177 -9.15 21.27 8.00
N ASP A 178 -10.39 21.28 8.48
CA ASP A 178 -10.69 21.08 9.89
C ASP A 178 -10.07 19.73 10.30
N SER A 179 -9.11 19.76 11.21
CA SER A 179 -8.37 18.59 11.67
C SER A 179 -9.32 17.52 12.22
N ASN A 180 -10.43 17.94 12.84
CA ASN A 180 -11.48 17.03 13.34
C ASN A 180 -12.18 16.30 12.18
N ARG A 181 -12.53 17.04 11.14
CA ARG A 181 -13.18 16.45 9.96
C ARG A 181 -12.26 15.44 9.27
N LEU A 182 -10.99 15.82 9.06
CA LEU A 182 -10.01 14.94 8.43
C LEU A 182 -9.78 13.66 9.23
N PHE A 183 -9.70 13.79 10.56
CA PHE A 183 -9.62 12.64 11.47
C PHE A 183 -10.81 11.70 11.31
N LEU A 184 -12.05 12.22 11.36
CA LEU A 184 -13.25 11.42 11.22
C LEU A 184 -13.37 10.74 9.85
N GLU A 185 -13.00 11.44 8.79
CA GLU A 185 -12.97 10.89 7.44
C GLU A 185 -11.94 9.76 7.30
N ALA A 186 -10.72 9.95 7.84
CA ALA A 186 -9.68 8.92 7.80
C ALA A 186 -10.07 7.69 8.63
N LEU A 187 -10.61 7.91 9.83
CA LEU A 187 -11.12 6.84 10.69
C LEU A 187 -12.28 6.09 10.02
N GLY A 188 -13.24 6.82 9.47
CA GLY A 188 -14.40 6.27 8.76
C GLY A 188 -13.99 5.45 7.53
N CYS A 189 -13.06 5.95 6.71
CA CYS A 189 -12.49 5.19 5.59
C CYS A 189 -11.76 3.94 6.06
N GLY A 190 -10.96 4.05 7.12
CA GLY A 190 -10.23 2.91 7.68
C GLY A 190 -11.16 1.80 8.15
N VAL A 191 -12.20 2.14 8.92
CA VAL A 191 -13.23 1.18 9.37
C VAL A 191 -13.99 0.60 8.18
N ALA A 192 -14.38 1.43 7.21
CA ALA A 192 -15.09 0.97 6.00
C ALA A 192 -14.24 -0.05 5.21
N PHE A 193 -12.91 0.16 5.11
CA PHE A 193 -12.02 -0.78 4.42
C PHE A 193 -11.89 -2.10 5.18
N LEU A 194 -11.82 -2.08 6.52
CA LEU A 194 -11.82 -3.29 7.34
C LEU A 194 -13.12 -4.09 7.16
N VAL A 195 -14.27 -3.41 7.21
CA VAL A 195 -15.58 -4.04 6.98
C VAL A 195 -15.66 -4.60 5.56
N LEU A 196 -15.26 -3.83 4.55
CA LEU A 196 -15.23 -4.30 3.16
C LEU A 196 -14.37 -5.55 3.00
N GLY A 197 -13.18 -5.59 3.62
CA GLY A 197 -12.31 -6.77 3.61
C GLY A 197 -13.02 -8.01 4.17
N LYS A 198 -13.66 -7.87 5.33
CA LYS A 198 -14.42 -8.97 5.95
C LYS A 198 -15.65 -9.40 5.14
N VAL A 199 -16.33 -8.45 4.51
CA VAL A 199 -17.46 -8.77 3.60
C VAL A 199 -16.96 -9.56 2.39
N LEU A 200 -15.87 -9.12 1.75
CA LEU A 200 -15.28 -9.82 0.60
C LEU A 200 -14.83 -11.25 0.94
N GLU A 201 -14.27 -11.44 2.15
CA GLU A 201 -13.90 -12.75 2.67
C GLU A 201 -15.14 -13.67 2.83
N ARG A 202 -16.23 -13.16 3.45
CA ARG A 202 -17.46 -13.92 3.68
C ARG A 202 -18.19 -14.31 2.39
N VAL A 203 -18.24 -13.39 1.43
CA VAL A 203 -18.92 -13.62 0.14
C VAL A 203 -18.07 -14.53 -0.76
N ARG A 204 -16.86 -14.92 -0.33
CA ARG A 204 -15.89 -15.72 -1.10
C ARG A 204 -15.61 -15.18 -2.50
N VAL A 205 -15.84 -13.89 -2.70
CA VAL A 205 -15.51 -13.18 -3.94
C VAL A 205 -14.02 -12.90 -3.90
N ARG A 206 -13.21 -13.87 -4.27
CA ARG A 206 -11.76 -13.73 -4.47
C ARG A 206 -10.98 -13.32 -3.23
N ALA A 207 -10.47 -14.31 -2.53
CA ALA A 207 -9.66 -14.22 -1.30
C ALA A 207 -8.49 -13.19 -1.27
N PRO A 208 -7.85 -12.80 -2.40
CA PRO A 208 -6.69 -11.91 -2.33
C PRO A 208 -6.96 -10.45 -1.98
N PHE A 209 -8.21 -10.00 -1.88
CA PHE A 209 -8.54 -8.58 -1.64
C PHE A 209 -8.67 -8.22 -0.17
N GLU A 210 -9.07 -9.17 0.68
CA GLU A 210 -9.18 -8.95 2.14
C GLU A 210 -7.89 -8.41 2.75
N PRO A 211 -6.69 -9.03 2.54
CA PRO A 211 -5.46 -8.54 3.14
C PRO A 211 -5.09 -7.11 2.72
N VAL A 212 -5.43 -6.72 1.48
CA VAL A 212 -5.17 -5.36 0.97
C VAL A 212 -6.08 -4.35 1.66
N ALA A 213 -7.38 -4.66 1.76
CA ALA A 213 -8.34 -3.79 2.43
C ALA A 213 -8.02 -3.65 3.92
N ALA A 214 -7.69 -4.76 4.60
CA ALA A 214 -7.30 -4.74 6.00
C ALA A 214 -6.03 -3.92 6.23
N TRP A 215 -5.00 -4.08 5.40
CA TRP A 215 -3.75 -3.34 5.52
C TRP A 215 -3.96 -1.83 5.37
N LEU A 216 -4.67 -1.40 4.32
CA LEU A 216 -4.98 0.01 4.11
C LEU A 216 -5.90 0.58 5.19
N GLY A 217 -6.87 -0.20 5.65
CA GLY A 217 -7.75 0.17 6.76
C GLY A 217 -6.99 0.47 8.04
N TRP A 218 -6.07 -0.40 8.43
CA TRP A 218 -5.24 -0.20 9.61
C TRP A 218 -4.27 0.97 9.47
N ILE A 219 -3.66 1.17 8.29
CA ILE A 219 -2.81 2.35 8.04
C ILE A 219 -3.60 3.65 8.23
N LEU A 220 -4.84 3.72 7.73
CA LEU A 220 -5.68 4.90 7.89
C LEU A 220 -6.06 5.14 9.35
N ILE A 221 -6.45 4.10 10.09
CA ILE A 221 -6.80 4.22 11.51
C ILE A 221 -5.60 4.68 12.34
N VAL A 222 -4.45 4.01 12.18
CA VAL A 222 -3.21 4.38 12.89
C VAL A 222 -2.76 5.78 12.50
N GLY A 223 -2.81 6.13 11.20
CA GLY A 223 -2.46 7.45 10.70
C GLY A 223 -3.38 8.56 11.25
N ALA A 224 -4.69 8.30 11.33
CA ALA A 224 -5.66 9.23 11.91
C ALA A 224 -5.37 9.48 13.40
N LEU A 225 -5.11 8.41 14.16
CA LEU A 225 -4.77 8.54 15.59
C LEU A 225 -3.41 9.23 15.79
N ALA A 226 -2.42 8.94 14.95
CA ALA A 226 -1.12 9.59 15.02
C ALA A 226 -1.21 11.09 14.68
N MET A 227 -2.09 11.48 13.74
CA MET A 227 -2.34 12.88 13.44
C MET A 227 -2.86 13.67 14.65
N ARG A 228 -3.68 13.04 15.49
CA ARG A 228 -4.19 13.66 16.74
C ARG A 228 -3.08 13.98 17.74
N LEU A 229 -1.98 13.24 17.76
CA LEU A 229 -0.84 13.56 18.63
C LEU A 229 -0.21 14.92 18.29
N VAL A 230 -0.36 15.39 17.03
CA VAL A 230 0.22 16.65 16.56
C VAL A 230 -0.78 17.80 16.63
N THR A 231 -2.08 17.51 16.56
CA THR A 231 -3.12 18.55 16.42
C THR A 231 -3.87 18.85 17.70
N ASP A 232 -3.91 17.94 18.67
CA ASP A 232 -4.66 18.12 19.92
C ASP A 232 -3.77 18.77 21.01
N GLU A 233 -4.39 19.62 21.84
CA GLU A 233 -3.72 20.23 22.99
C GLU A 233 -3.44 19.25 24.14
N GLY A 234 -4.07 18.05 24.10
CA GLY A 234 -3.91 17.00 25.10
C GLY A 234 -3.39 15.70 24.51
N LEU A 235 -2.16 15.30 24.86
CA LEU A 235 -1.51 14.09 24.32
C LEU A 235 -2.02 12.78 24.94
N VAL A 236 -2.66 12.82 26.12
CA VAL A 236 -2.96 11.61 26.91
C VAL A 236 -3.96 10.69 26.20
N ILE A 237 -5.07 11.24 25.71
CA ILE A 237 -6.16 10.45 25.09
C ILE A 237 -5.72 9.90 23.73
N PRO A 238 -5.17 10.70 22.80
CA PRO A 238 -4.69 10.16 21.52
C PRO A 238 -3.57 9.12 21.68
N ALA A 239 -2.66 9.34 22.63
CA ALA A 239 -1.59 8.40 22.91
C ALA A 239 -2.13 7.07 23.46
N ALA A 240 -3.10 7.11 24.40
CA ALA A 240 -3.78 5.91 24.91
C ALA A 240 -4.49 5.14 23.79
N ALA A 241 -5.19 5.86 22.91
CA ALA A 241 -5.87 5.26 21.76
C ALA A 241 -4.88 4.58 20.82
N LEU A 242 -3.73 5.20 20.54
CA LEU A 242 -2.66 4.61 19.73
C LEU A 242 -2.06 3.36 20.36
N VAL A 243 -1.76 3.39 21.65
CA VAL A 243 -1.26 2.22 22.38
C VAL A 243 -2.28 1.09 22.34
N GLY A 244 -3.54 1.37 22.65
CA GLY A 244 -4.61 0.37 22.62
C GLY A 244 -4.83 -0.22 21.21
N CYS A 245 -4.95 0.64 20.21
CA CYS A 245 -5.10 0.23 18.81
C CYS A 245 -3.89 -0.59 18.34
N GLY A 246 -2.67 -0.15 18.67
CA GLY A 246 -1.44 -0.85 18.32
C GLY A 246 -1.32 -2.21 18.99
N ALA A 247 -1.71 -2.34 20.27
CA ALA A 247 -1.71 -3.60 20.99
C ALA A 247 -2.74 -4.58 20.40
N VAL A 248 -3.95 -4.11 20.12
CA VAL A 248 -5.01 -4.90 19.46
C VAL A 248 -4.54 -5.39 18.09
N LEU A 249 -3.97 -4.50 17.28
CA LEU A 249 -3.46 -4.86 15.96
C LEU A 249 -2.32 -5.88 16.05
N ALA A 250 -1.38 -5.71 16.98
CA ALA A 250 -0.29 -6.65 17.18
C ALA A 250 -0.81 -8.03 17.62
N TRP A 251 -1.80 -8.07 18.52
CA TRP A 251 -2.43 -9.30 18.99
C TRP A 251 -3.09 -10.08 17.84
N PHE A 252 -3.99 -9.46 17.08
CA PHE A 252 -4.65 -10.10 15.93
C PHE A 252 -3.68 -10.52 14.84
N SER A 253 -2.65 -9.69 14.60
CA SER A 253 -1.65 -9.98 13.56
C SER A 253 -0.73 -11.15 13.92
N TRP A 254 -0.55 -11.43 15.21
CA TRP A 254 0.18 -12.60 15.68
C TRP A 254 -0.56 -13.90 15.32
N ASP A 255 -1.87 -13.95 15.56
CA ASP A 255 -2.73 -15.09 15.21
C ASP A 255 -2.77 -15.33 13.68
N GLU A 256 -2.84 -14.24 12.90
CA GLU A 256 -2.87 -14.31 11.43
C GLU A 256 -1.49 -14.47 10.78
N ARG A 257 -0.42 -14.59 11.58
CA ARG A 257 0.97 -14.70 11.14
C ARG A 257 1.41 -13.59 10.17
N SER A 258 0.88 -12.40 10.31
CA SER A 258 1.17 -11.26 9.46
C SER A 258 2.22 -10.34 10.08
N LEU A 259 3.50 -10.54 9.73
CA LEU A 259 4.63 -9.76 10.24
C LEU A 259 4.45 -8.25 9.99
N GLY A 260 3.96 -7.86 8.80
CA GLY A 260 3.80 -6.44 8.45
C GLY A 260 2.76 -5.74 9.33
N ARG A 261 1.59 -6.35 9.56
CA ARG A 261 0.56 -5.81 10.46
C ARG A 261 1.01 -5.81 11.91
N TYR A 262 1.75 -6.83 12.33
CA TYR A 262 2.36 -6.88 13.65
C TYR A 262 3.34 -5.72 13.87
N ALA A 263 4.22 -5.46 12.91
CA ALA A 263 5.17 -4.34 12.96
C ALA A 263 4.46 -2.98 12.99
N LEU A 264 3.38 -2.81 12.23
CA LEU A 264 2.54 -1.60 12.27
C LEU A 264 1.91 -1.40 13.64
N GLY A 265 1.40 -2.47 14.26
CA GLY A 265 0.82 -2.43 15.61
C GLY A 265 1.85 -2.03 16.67
N LEU A 266 3.03 -2.63 16.64
CA LEU A 266 4.13 -2.26 17.54
C LEU A 266 4.60 -0.82 17.32
N GLY A 267 4.68 -0.37 16.06
CA GLY A 267 5.04 1.02 15.72
C GLY A 267 4.00 2.01 16.26
N ALA A 268 2.71 1.72 16.12
CA ALA A 268 1.64 2.55 16.65
C ALA A 268 1.70 2.61 18.19
N ALA A 269 1.87 1.48 18.87
CA ALA A 269 2.02 1.44 20.33
C ALA A 269 3.25 2.22 20.81
N ALA A 270 4.39 2.07 20.11
CA ALA A 270 5.61 2.79 20.44
C ALA A 270 5.47 4.31 20.24
N LEU A 271 4.75 4.77 19.22
CA LEU A 271 4.44 6.19 19.03
C LEU A 271 3.59 6.74 20.18
N GLY A 272 2.56 6.01 20.63
CA GLY A 272 1.75 6.40 21.76
C GLY A 272 2.53 6.46 23.08
N VAL A 273 3.37 5.45 23.36
CA VAL A 273 4.25 5.44 24.54
C VAL A 273 5.28 6.57 24.45
N GLY A 274 5.84 6.82 23.27
CA GLY A 274 6.78 7.93 23.02
C GLY A 274 6.15 9.30 23.30
N ALA A 275 4.90 9.50 22.90
CA ALA A 275 4.16 10.73 23.19
C ALA A 275 3.95 10.95 24.69
N TRP A 276 3.56 9.92 25.44
CA TRP A 276 3.48 10.00 26.90
C TRP A 276 4.82 10.28 27.58
N ALA A 277 5.89 9.62 27.08
CA ALA A 277 7.23 9.86 27.59
C ALA A 277 7.68 11.31 27.34
N ALA A 278 7.40 11.85 26.16
CA ALA A 278 7.72 13.25 25.81
C ALA A 278 7.00 14.21 26.75
N GLU A 279 5.70 14.04 26.97
CA GLU A 279 4.93 14.87 27.93
C GLU A 279 5.46 14.74 29.37
N GLY A 280 5.83 13.52 29.78
CA GLY A 280 6.43 13.29 31.11
C GLY A 280 7.78 13.98 31.26
N ILE A 281 8.63 13.96 30.24
CA ILE A 281 9.94 14.60 30.21
C ILE A 281 9.78 16.13 30.30
N ASP A 282 8.85 16.72 29.55
CA ASP A 282 8.57 18.15 29.60
C ASP A 282 8.12 18.60 31.01
N ARG A 283 7.27 17.83 31.67
CA ARG A 283 6.80 18.14 33.04
C ARG A 283 7.90 18.13 34.10
N ILE A 284 8.93 17.31 33.94
CA ILE A 284 10.08 17.25 34.87
C ILE A 284 11.24 18.16 34.45
N GLY A 285 11.09 18.95 33.37
CA GLY A 285 12.16 19.80 32.83
C GLY A 285 13.30 19.02 32.21
N GLY A 286 13.02 17.81 31.68
CA GLY A 286 13.99 16.96 31.01
C GLY A 286 14.43 17.56 29.67
N GLY A 287 15.74 17.48 29.39
CA GLY A 287 16.33 18.04 28.17
C GLY A 287 16.18 17.12 26.95
N GLU A 288 16.49 17.67 25.78
CA GLU A 288 16.48 16.99 24.47
C GLU A 288 17.20 15.62 24.47
N LYS A 289 18.30 15.50 25.20
CA LYS A 289 19.07 14.25 25.32
C LYS A 289 18.27 13.12 25.96
N MET A 290 17.42 13.41 26.93
CA MET A 290 16.54 12.42 27.58
C MET A 290 15.47 11.95 26.62
N MET A 291 14.90 12.86 25.84
CA MET A 291 13.92 12.53 24.81
C MET A 291 14.51 11.64 23.70
N LEU A 292 15.72 11.98 23.19
CA LEU A 292 16.43 11.16 22.21
C LEU A 292 16.73 9.76 22.74
N THR A 293 17.11 9.64 24.03
CA THR A 293 17.36 8.33 24.65
C THR A 293 16.09 7.47 24.68
N VAL A 294 14.95 8.03 25.06
CA VAL A 294 13.66 7.31 25.10
C VAL A 294 13.25 6.86 23.69
N VAL A 295 13.35 7.75 22.70
CA VAL A 295 13.05 7.42 21.31
C VAL A 295 13.94 6.29 20.79
N ALA A 296 15.24 6.35 21.08
CA ALA A 296 16.20 5.31 20.70
C ALA A 296 15.88 3.94 21.35
N LEU A 297 15.51 3.94 22.65
CA LEU A 297 15.12 2.72 23.36
C LEU A 297 13.83 2.12 22.80
N LEU A 298 12.81 2.94 22.50
CA LEU A 298 11.57 2.48 21.89
C LEU A 298 11.81 1.90 20.50
N ALA A 299 12.59 2.60 19.66
CA ALA A 299 12.95 2.10 18.33
C ALA A 299 13.70 0.76 18.42
N PHE A 300 14.66 0.67 19.32
CA PHE A 300 15.40 -0.59 19.57
C PHE A 300 14.47 -1.73 20.04
N ALA A 301 13.56 -1.45 20.97
CA ALA A 301 12.58 -2.43 21.45
C ALA A 301 11.67 -2.94 20.31
N VAL A 302 11.17 -2.04 19.47
CA VAL A 302 10.36 -2.40 18.29
C VAL A 302 11.16 -3.28 17.34
N ILE A 303 12.39 -2.92 17.00
CA ILE A 303 13.26 -3.71 16.12
C ILE A 303 13.49 -5.11 16.69
N VAL A 304 13.82 -5.22 17.98
CA VAL A 304 14.05 -6.51 18.64
C VAL A 304 12.80 -7.38 18.63
N LEU A 305 11.62 -6.79 18.91
CA LEU A 305 10.35 -7.52 18.92
C LEU A 305 9.95 -7.99 17.51
N VAL A 306 10.14 -7.16 16.49
CA VAL A 306 9.89 -7.53 15.09
C VAL A 306 10.85 -8.63 14.63
N LEU A 307 12.14 -8.57 14.99
CA LEU A 307 13.12 -9.61 14.67
C LEU A 307 12.79 -10.94 15.39
N ARG A 308 12.35 -10.89 16.66
CA ARG A 308 11.86 -12.09 17.36
C ARG A 308 10.64 -12.70 16.70
N ALA A 309 9.66 -11.87 16.33
CA ALA A 309 8.47 -12.31 15.62
C ALA A 309 8.82 -12.92 14.25
N HIS A 310 9.74 -12.30 13.51
CA HIS A 310 10.22 -12.84 12.23
C HIS A 310 10.84 -14.24 12.40
N ARG A 311 11.65 -14.44 13.42
CA ARG A 311 12.23 -15.77 13.73
C ARG A 311 11.16 -16.79 14.13
N ALA A 312 10.23 -16.39 15.01
CA ALA A 312 9.16 -17.27 15.47
C ALA A 312 8.18 -17.67 14.36
N LEU A 313 7.86 -16.75 13.44
CA LEU A 313 6.96 -17.01 12.32
C LEU A 313 7.67 -17.69 11.14
N GLY A 314 8.99 -17.47 10.95
CA GLY A 314 9.77 -18.05 9.87
C GLY A 314 10.25 -19.50 10.12
N THR A 315 10.23 -19.96 11.37
CA THR A 315 10.61 -21.36 11.73
C THR A 315 9.45 -22.35 11.61
N SER A 316 8.24 -21.87 11.31
CA SER A 316 7.02 -22.68 11.24
C SER A 316 6.47 -22.83 9.80
N SER A 317 7.20 -22.41 8.80
CA SER A 317 6.92 -22.60 7.36
C SER A 317 7.97 -23.50 6.74
#